data_436328a944ea4906ebf367ca5e656352
#
_entry.id   436328a944ea4906ebf367ca5e656352
#
_cell.length_a   1.000
_cell.length_b   1.000
_cell.length_c   1.000
_cell.angle_alpha   90.00
_cell.angle_beta   90.00
_cell.angle_gamma   90.00
#
_symmetry.space_group_name_H-M   'P 1'
#
loop_
_entity.id
_entity.type
_entity.pdbx_description
1 polymer ?
#
loop_
_entity_poly.entity_id
_entity_poly.type
_entity_poly.pdbx_seq_one_letter_code
_entity_poly.pdbx_strand_id
1 'polypeptide(L)'
;KIYRRAEAKKLIEENGKVAGVEGELFDGTPFTLKANKGVILATGGYAANIEMVKETNEYWDPEALEGSLKTTNRNSLMGDGIRMGKEVGADTTGEGFTQMMPISWIQDGNLAFGGGEDVIY
;
A
#
# COMPACT_ATOMS: atom_id res chain seq x y z
N LYS A 1 -15.00 -4.42 -17.51
CA LYS A 1 -13.80 -4.12 -18.31
C LYS A 1 -12.60 -4.06 -17.38
N ILE A 2 -11.46 -4.65 -17.75
CA ILE A 2 -10.21 -4.63 -16.96
C ILE A 2 -9.21 -3.76 -17.72
N TYR A 3 -8.64 -2.81 -17.02
CA TYR A 3 -7.49 -2.04 -17.48
C TYR A 3 -6.25 -2.55 -16.75
N ARG A 4 -5.20 -2.87 -17.48
CA ARG A 4 -3.91 -3.31 -16.95
C ARG A 4 -2.87 -2.24 -17.19
N ARG A 5 -1.85 -2.19 -16.33
CA ARG A 5 -0.79 -1.16 -16.40
C ARG A 5 -1.38 0.25 -16.40
N ALA A 6 -2.37 0.44 -15.53
CA ALA A 6 -3.05 1.70 -15.32
C ALA A 6 -2.90 2.04 -13.83
N GLU A 7 -2.15 3.05 -13.53
CA GLU A 7 -1.91 3.53 -12.17
C GLU A 7 -2.98 4.55 -11.80
N ALA A 8 -3.76 4.27 -10.77
CA ALA A 8 -4.67 5.24 -10.19
C ALA A 8 -3.86 6.23 -9.33
N LYS A 9 -4.04 7.52 -9.55
CA LYS A 9 -3.29 8.57 -8.84
C LYS A 9 -4.15 9.40 -7.91
N LYS A 10 -5.44 9.55 -8.23
CA LYS A 10 -6.33 10.40 -7.45
C LYS A 10 -7.78 9.96 -7.58
N LEU A 11 -8.55 10.12 -6.51
CA LEU A 11 -10.00 10.04 -6.53
C LEU A 11 -10.59 11.38 -6.96
N ILE A 12 -11.63 11.33 -7.78
CA ILE A 12 -12.37 12.52 -8.20
C ILE A 12 -13.51 12.72 -7.22
N GLU A 13 -13.61 13.90 -6.64
CA GLU A 13 -14.72 14.30 -5.80
C GLU A 13 -15.60 15.33 -6.55
N GLU A 14 -16.91 15.08 -6.54
CA GLU A 14 -17.92 16.00 -7.05
C GLU A 14 -19.04 16.13 -6.00
N ASN A 15 -19.27 17.34 -5.51
CA ASN A 15 -20.32 17.65 -4.53
C ASN A 15 -20.25 16.78 -3.24
N GLY A 16 -19.08 16.58 -2.70
CA GLY A 16 -18.85 15.79 -1.48
C GLY A 16 -19.01 14.28 -1.66
N LYS A 17 -18.92 13.78 -2.88
CA LYS A 17 -18.99 12.35 -3.21
C LYS A 17 -17.88 11.95 -4.15
N VAL A 18 -17.34 10.76 -3.94
CA VAL A 18 -16.38 10.19 -4.90
C VAL A 18 -17.12 9.81 -6.19
N ALA A 19 -16.75 10.47 -7.29
CA ALA A 19 -17.38 10.38 -8.60
C ALA A 19 -16.51 9.66 -9.64
N GLY A 20 -15.29 9.26 -9.28
CA GLY A 20 -14.41 8.58 -10.22
C GLY A 20 -12.97 8.47 -9.76
N VAL A 21 -12.12 8.14 -10.70
CA VAL A 21 -10.68 8.02 -10.51
C VAL A 21 -9.95 8.58 -11.75
N GLU A 22 -8.87 9.25 -11.52
CA GLU A 22 -7.92 9.64 -12.57
C GLU A 22 -6.56 8.99 -12.31
N GLY A 23 -5.82 8.83 -13.37
CA GLY A 23 -4.52 8.18 -13.32
C GLY A 23 -3.81 8.19 -14.65
N GLU A 24 -2.85 7.30 -14.81
CA GLU A 24 -1.96 7.26 -15.96
C GLU A 24 -1.72 5.81 -16.40
N LEU A 25 -1.73 5.59 -17.70
CA LEU A 25 -1.29 4.33 -18.28
C LEU A 25 0.23 4.23 -18.26
N PHE A 26 0.74 3.02 -18.45
CA PHE A 26 2.19 2.76 -18.43
C PHE A 26 2.99 3.59 -19.46
N ASP A 27 2.37 4.00 -20.55
CA ASP A 27 2.96 4.85 -21.59
C ASP A 27 2.87 6.37 -21.30
N GLY A 28 2.40 6.73 -20.11
CA GLY A 28 2.23 8.12 -19.70
C GLY A 28 0.91 8.74 -20.14
N THR A 29 0.02 8.00 -20.82
CA THR A 29 -1.28 8.52 -21.25
C THR A 29 -2.20 8.69 -20.03
N PRO A 30 -2.71 9.91 -19.76
CA PRO A 30 -3.64 10.12 -18.67
C PRO A 30 -5.01 9.49 -18.98
N PHE A 31 -5.68 9.03 -17.92
CA PHE A 31 -7.05 8.55 -18.05
C PHE A 31 -7.94 9.11 -16.93
N THR A 32 -9.23 9.20 -17.23
CA THR A 32 -10.27 9.54 -16.25
C THR A 32 -11.40 8.53 -16.39
N LEU A 33 -11.78 7.90 -15.28
CA LEU A 33 -12.91 6.97 -15.22
C LEU A 33 -13.96 7.53 -14.28
N LYS A 34 -15.17 7.77 -14.81
CA LYS A 34 -16.32 8.18 -13.99
C LYS A 34 -17.01 6.97 -13.40
N ALA A 35 -17.42 7.10 -12.15
CA ALA A 35 -18.13 6.08 -11.40
C ALA A 35 -19.56 6.55 -11.08
N ASN A 36 -20.56 5.82 -11.56
CA ASN A 36 -21.97 6.20 -11.35
C ASN A 36 -22.47 5.88 -9.93
N LYS A 37 -21.81 4.98 -9.20
CA LYS A 37 -22.26 4.52 -7.88
C LYS A 37 -21.21 4.73 -6.79
N GLY A 38 -19.93 4.72 -7.13
CA GLY A 38 -18.82 4.85 -6.22
C GLY A 38 -17.57 4.11 -6.70
N VAL A 39 -16.49 4.25 -5.97
CA VAL A 39 -15.20 3.60 -6.23
C VAL A 39 -14.89 2.66 -5.07
N ILE A 40 -14.47 1.44 -5.38
CA ILE A 40 -13.98 0.47 -4.39
C ILE A 40 -12.46 0.51 -4.42
N LEU A 41 -11.85 0.86 -3.29
CA LEU A 41 -10.41 0.78 -3.09
C LEU A 41 -10.04 -0.63 -2.62
N ALA A 42 -9.29 -1.36 -3.43
CA ALA A 42 -8.80 -2.70 -3.14
C ALA A 42 -7.30 -2.82 -3.45
N THR A 43 -6.55 -1.77 -3.08
CA THR A 43 -5.16 -1.55 -3.47
C THR A 43 -4.15 -2.20 -2.54
N GLY A 44 -4.62 -2.87 -1.49
CA GLY A 44 -3.76 -3.42 -0.42
C GLY A 44 -3.30 -2.34 0.57
N GLY A 45 -2.32 -2.72 1.38
CA GLY A 45 -1.76 -1.87 2.42
C GLY A 45 -0.51 -1.09 1.99
N TYR A 46 0.35 -0.80 2.98
CA TYR A 46 1.55 0.04 2.79
C TYR A 46 2.84 -0.62 3.30
N ALA A 47 2.87 -1.94 3.44
CA ALA A 47 3.99 -2.65 4.05
C ALA A 47 5.32 -2.58 3.27
N ALA A 48 5.34 -2.05 2.05
CA ALA A 48 6.57 -1.73 1.31
C ALA A 48 6.99 -0.26 1.46
N ASN A 49 6.13 0.59 1.98
CA ASN A 49 6.44 1.98 2.32
C ASN A 49 6.94 2.07 3.75
N ILE A 50 8.24 1.87 3.93
CA ILE A 50 8.88 1.82 5.26
C ILE A 50 8.68 3.13 6.03
N GLU A 51 8.70 4.26 5.35
CA GLU A 51 8.46 5.55 6.01
C GLU A 51 7.03 5.62 6.57
N MET A 52 6.02 5.23 5.78
CA MET A 52 4.64 5.18 6.26
C MET A 52 4.45 4.18 7.40
N VAL A 53 5.16 3.05 7.37
CA VAL A 53 5.15 2.07 8.49
C VAL A 53 5.68 2.72 9.77
N LYS A 54 6.77 3.49 9.69
CA LYS A 54 7.34 4.19 10.84
C LYS A 54 6.44 5.33 11.33
N GLU A 55 5.91 6.13 10.41
CA GLU A 55 5.06 7.27 10.71
C GLU A 55 3.75 6.88 11.40
N THR A 56 3.17 5.75 10.99
CA THR A 56 1.88 5.28 11.53
C THR A 56 2.04 4.34 12.72
N ASN A 57 3.27 3.99 13.10
CA ASN A 57 3.52 3.01 14.15
C ASN A 57 2.92 3.42 15.51
N GLU A 58 2.06 2.56 16.05
CA GLU A 58 1.46 2.72 17.38
C GLU A 58 1.84 1.58 18.34
N TYR A 59 2.32 0.48 17.83
CA TYR A 59 2.46 -0.76 18.60
C TYR A 59 3.91 -1.13 18.93
N TRP A 60 4.82 -0.98 17.97
CA TRP A 60 6.20 -1.41 18.14
C TRP A 60 7.04 -0.30 18.77
N ASP A 61 8.05 -0.72 19.56
CA ASP A 61 9.05 0.19 20.06
C ASP A 61 9.71 0.93 18.88
N PRO A 62 9.75 2.26 18.86
CA PRO A 62 10.39 3.03 17.81
C PRO A 62 11.84 2.59 17.53
N GLU A 63 12.60 2.21 18.56
CA GLU A 63 13.98 1.70 18.42
C GLU A 63 14.03 0.42 17.57
N ALA A 64 13.00 -0.44 17.67
CA ALA A 64 12.90 -1.64 16.85
C ALA A 64 12.68 -1.36 15.35
N LEU A 65 12.18 -0.17 15.02
CA LEU A 65 11.94 0.28 13.65
C LEU A 65 13.10 1.12 13.09
N GLU A 66 14.11 1.42 13.90
CA GLU A 66 15.31 2.10 13.43
C GLU A 66 16.18 1.15 12.58
N GLY A 67 17.04 1.75 11.77
CA GLY A 67 17.95 1.01 10.91
C GLY A 67 17.31 0.49 9.62
N SER A 68 17.78 -0.64 9.12
CA SER A 68 17.37 -1.19 7.83
C SER A 68 16.15 -2.10 7.94
N LEU A 69 14.99 -1.53 8.29
CA LEU A 69 13.73 -2.27 8.24
C LEU A 69 13.48 -2.76 6.81
N LYS A 70 13.20 -4.05 6.67
CA LYS A 70 12.98 -4.69 5.37
C LYS A 70 11.60 -5.32 5.32
N THR A 71 11.11 -5.59 4.12
CA THR A 71 9.81 -6.20 3.89
C THR A 71 9.90 -7.35 2.89
N THR A 72 9.06 -8.37 3.06
CA THR A 72 8.83 -9.44 2.09
C THR A 72 7.69 -9.09 1.12
N ASN A 73 7.04 -7.95 1.32
CA ASN A 73 5.94 -7.50 0.48
C ASN A 73 6.44 -6.98 -0.87
N ARG A 74 5.56 -6.98 -1.85
CA ARG A 74 5.86 -6.40 -3.16
C ARG A 74 6.04 -4.90 -3.07
N ASN A 75 6.99 -4.36 -3.82
CA ASN A 75 7.30 -2.92 -3.88
C ASN A 75 6.12 -2.02 -4.29
N SER A 76 5.02 -2.61 -4.78
CA SER A 76 3.80 -1.88 -5.12
C SER A 76 2.86 -1.63 -3.93
N LEU A 77 3.15 -2.17 -2.75
CA LEU A 77 2.34 -1.96 -1.55
C LEU A 77 2.78 -0.69 -0.81
N MET A 78 2.52 0.46 -1.43
CA MET A 78 2.99 1.78 -1.00
C MET A 78 1.94 2.62 -0.26
N GLY A 79 0.70 2.10 -0.10
CA GLY A 79 -0.38 2.82 0.59
C GLY A 79 -1.15 3.80 -0.28
N ASP A 80 -1.06 3.69 -1.60
CA ASP A 80 -1.67 4.65 -2.53
C ASP A 80 -3.17 4.81 -2.34
N GLY A 81 -3.90 3.70 -2.14
CA GLY A 81 -5.33 3.77 -1.90
C GLY A 81 -5.70 4.42 -0.58
N ILE A 82 -4.90 4.20 0.46
CA ILE A 82 -5.10 4.84 1.77
C ILE A 82 -4.88 6.35 1.62
N ARG A 83 -3.80 6.76 0.95
CA ARG A 83 -3.51 8.16 0.68
C ARG A 83 -4.62 8.83 -0.13
N MET A 84 -5.04 8.22 -1.25
CA MET A 84 -6.14 8.73 -2.07
C MET A 84 -7.46 8.82 -1.30
N GLY A 85 -7.73 7.87 -0.41
CA GLY A 85 -8.90 7.90 0.46
C GLY A 85 -8.87 9.08 1.43
N LYS A 86 -7.75 9.28 2.11
CA LYS A 86 -7.55 10.42 3.03
C LYS A 86 -7.68 11.77 2.34
N GLU A 87 -7.20 11.90 1.11
CA GLU A 87 -7.30 13.12 0.31
C GLU A 87 -8.75 13.56 0.04
N VAL A 88 -9.69 12.62 0.03
CA VAL A 88 -11.14 12.90 -0.11
C VAL A 88 -11.91 12.77 1.21
N GLY A 89 -11.21 12.83 2.34
CA GLY A 89 -11.82 12.86 3.67
C GLY A 89 -12.25 11.50 4.21
N ALA A 90 -11.78 10.39 3.65
CA ALA A 90 -12.00 9.08 4.25
C ALA A 90 -11.21 8.94 5.56
N ASP A 91 -11.83 8.31 6.54
CA ASP A 91 -11.18 7.89 7.77
C ASP A 91 -10.53 6.52 7.60
N THR A 92 -9.59 6.20 8.48
CA THR A 92 -8.87 4.93 8.49
C THR A 92 -8.93 4.28 9.85
N THR A 93 -8.87 2.97 9.89
CA THR A 93 -8.80 2.22 11.14
C THR A 93 -7.80 1.09 11.02
N GLY A 94 -7.11 0.76 12.13
CA GLY A 94 -6.10 -0.28 12.16
C GLY A 94 -4.76 0.10 11.53
N GLU A 95 -4.52 1.36 11.22
CA GLU A 95 -3.16 1.84 10.92
C GLU A 95 -2.27 1.66 12.16
N GLY A 96 -0.98 1.43 11.92
CA GLY A 96 0.00 1.29 13.00
C GLY A 96 0.16 -0.13 13.56
N PHE A 97 -0.77 -1.04 13.29
CA PHE A 97 -0.66 -2.45 13.70
C PHE A 97 0.08 -3.28 12.63
N THR A 98 1.34 -2.95 12.42
CA THR A 98 2.18 -3.67 11.46
C THR A 98 2.62 -5.01 12.03
N GLN A 99 2.36 -6.09 11.29
CA GLN A 99 2.85 -7.41 11.68
C GLN A 99 4.33 -7.55 11.33
N MET A 100 5.16 -7.84 12.33
CA MET A 100 6.55 -8.22 12.16
C MET A 100 6.66 -9.71 11.92
N MET A 101 7.42 -10.10 10.89
CA MET A 101 7.70 -11.50 10.60
C MET A 101 8.87 -11.97 11.48
N PRO A 102 8.68 -13.02 12.29
CA PRO A 102 9.72 -13.50 13.17
C PRO A 102 10.83 -14.29 12.43
N ILE A 103 10.54 -14.77 11.22
CA ILE A 103 11.44 -15.61 10.44
C ILE A 103 11.43 -15.13 8.99
N SER A 104 12.60 -14.74 8.52
CA SER A 104 12.89 -14.45 7.11
C SER A 104 14.39 -14.59 6.88
N TRP A 105 14.82 -14.81 5.65
CA TRP A 105 16.23 -14.78 5.28
C TRP A 105 16.52 -13.71 4.24
N ILE A 106 17.78 -13.36 4.15
CA ILE A 106 18.24 -12.39 3.15
C ILE A 106 18.73 -13.17 1.93
N GLN A 107 18.08 -12.92 0.80
CA GLN A 107 18.51 -13.41 -0.51
C GLN A 107 18.85 -12.21 -1.39
N ASP A 108 20.09 -12.15 -1.88
CA ASP A 108 20.58 -11.07 -2.76
C ASP A 108 20.30 -9.66 -2.20
N GLY A 109 20.42 -9.49 -0.90
CA GLY A 109 20.14 -8.23 -0.19
C GLY A 109 18.66 -7.93 0.06
N ASN A 110 17.74 -8.79 -0.41
CA ASN A 110 16.31 -8.70 -0.17
C ASN A 110 15.85 -9.73 0.86
N LEU A 111 14.74 -9.42 1.54
CA LEU A 111 14.09 -10.41 2.40
C LEU A 111 13.31 -11.41 1.53
N ALA A 112 13.52 -12.69 1.79
CA ALA A 112 12.72 -13.77 1.24
C ALA A 112 11.93 -14.44 2.37
N PHE A 113 10.70 -14.84 2.06
CA PHE A 113 9.88 -15.66 2.94
C PHE A 113 9.97 -17.12 2.51
N GLY A 114 10.43 -17.97 3.42
CA GLY A 114 10.42 -19.41 3.26
C GLY A 114 9.16 -20.02 3.83
N GLY A 115 8.59 -20.96 3.13
CA GLY A 115 7.56 -21.83 3.69
C GLY A 115 8.13 -22.57 4.92
N GLY A 116 7.29 -22.84 5.92
CA GLY A 116 7.71 -23.53 7.14
C GLY A 116 8.36 -24.91 6.93
N GLU A 117 8.21 -25.46 5.73
CA GLU A 117 8.80 -26.73 5.31
C GLU A 117 10.29 -26.60 4.99
N ASP A 118 10.77 -25.40 4.68
CA ASP A 118 12.16 -25.11 4.30
C ASP A 118 13.01 -24.60 5.46
N VAL A 119 12.41 -24.45 6.64
CA VAL A 119 13.12 -23.96 7.83
C VAL A 119 13.72 -25.16 8.59
N ILE A 120 15.03 -25.27 8.54
CA ILE A 120 15.79 -26.19 9.41
C ILE A 120 15.94 -25.50 10.77
N TYR A 121 15.36 -26.09 11.81
CA TYR A 121 15.50 -25.66 13.19
C TYR A 121 16.80 -26.16 13.80
#